data_c790c78ea48ba42c6f3fc445c83c4a13
#
_entry.id   c790c78ea48ba42c6f3fc445c83c4a13
#
_cell.length_a   1.000
_cell.length_b   1.000
_cell.length_c   1.000
_cell.angle_alpha   90.00
_cell.angle_beta   90.00
_cell.angle_gamma   90.00
#
_symmetry.space_group_name_H-M   'P 1'
#
loop_
_entity.id
_entity.type
_entity.pdbx_description
1 polymer ?
#
loop_
_entity_poly.entity_id
_entity_poly.type
_entity_poly.pdbx_seq_one_letter_code
_entity_poly.pdbx_strand_id
1 'polypeptide(L)'
;MTETAPRPTLEAVAARAGVSRATVSRVVNGAQGVREALVERVRRAVEELGYVPNQAARSLVTKRHDAVAVVIAEPETRVFSDPFFARQLRGISKELTAHDNQLVLLLTEGRDDHARVGRYLAGGHVDGALVFSLHLDDPLPELIHSAGVPTVFGGRPGWSDGTGGAVYVDSDNRGGAREAVRHLAGLGRTRIAHITGALDQTSAVDRLDGFRDVTADADPGLVAEGDFTPAGGERAMRELLGRRPDLDAVFAGNDMMAVGALRVLREHGRRVPEDVAVVGFDDMPPVAEQADPPLTTVRQDIETMGRLMVRLLLRHLDGHTPDDLLGETADVPGAAPPPGVVLPTTLVRRASA
;
A
#
# COMPACT_ATOMS: atom_id res chain seq x y z
N MET A 1 -46.70 -4.85 2.52
CA MET A 1 -45.90 -3.61 2.64
C MET A 1 -45.68 -3.37 4.11
N THR A 2 -44.53 -3.75 4.65
CA THR A 2 -44.18 -3.50 6.05
C THR A 2 -43.76 -2.02 6.13
N GLU A 3 -44.60 -1.24 6.82
CA GLU A 3 -44.32 0.15 7.16
C GLU A 3 -43.06 0.21 8.01
N THR A 4 -41.97 0.71 7.45
CA THR A 4 -40.69 0.84 8.17
C THR A 4 -40.89 1.92 9.23
N ALA A 5 -40.76 1.56 10.50
CA ALA A 5 -40.85 2.52 11.60
C ALA A 5 -39.87 3.68 11.34
N PRO A 6 -40.29 4.93 11.60
CA PRO A 6 -39.45 6.10 11.36
C PRO A 6 -38.15 5.99 12.19
N ARG A 7 -37.01 6.26 11.57
CA ARG A 7 -35.71 6.22 12.27
C ARG A 7 -35.74 7.18 13.46
N PRO A 8 -35.24 6.76 14.64
CA PRO A 8 -35.13 7.63 15.80
C PRO A 8 -34.41 8.92 15.46
N THR A 9 -34.87 10.05 16.03
CA THR A 9 -34.26 11.36 15.80
C THR A 9 -33.52 11.83 17.04
N LEU A 10 -32.70 12.87 16.87
CA LEU A 10 -31.97 13.51 17.98
C LEU A 10 -32.92 14.09 19.02
N GLU A 11 -34.11 14.53 18.60
CA GLU A 11 -35.20 14.99 19.43
C GLU A 11 -35.81 13.84 20.25
N ALA A 12 -35.98 12.66 19.67
CA ALA A 12 -36.48 11.49 20.37
C ALA A 12 -35.49 11.06 21.48
N VAL A 13 -34.18 11.08 21.19
CA VAL A 13 -33.15 10.81 22.22
C VAL A 13 -33.19 11.86 23.33
N ALA A 14 -33.33 13.14 22.98
CA ALA A 14 -33.41 14.24 23.95
C ALA A 14 -34.63 14.07 24.91
N ALA A 15 -35.79 13.75 24.35
CA ALA A 15 -37.01 13.48 25.13
C ALA A 15 -36.80 12.26 26.03
N ARG A 16 -36.24 11.15 25.52
CA ARG A 16 -36.03 9.91 26.29
C ARG A 16 -35.00 10.08 27.41
N ALA A 17 -33.90 10.82 27.15
CA ALA A 17 -32.88 11.13 28.13
C ALA A 17 -33.24 12.26 29.10
N GLY A 18 -34.33 13.02 28.87
CA GLY A 18 -34.76 14.17 29.67
C GLY A 18 -33.72 15.30 29.67
N VAL A 19 -33.13 15.59 28.53
CA VAL A 19 -32.10 16.65 28.32
C VAL A 19 -32.44 17.48 27.08
N SER A 20 -31.72 18.60 26.86
CA SER A 20 -31.88 19.38 25.63
C SER A 20 -31.26 18.68 24.42
N ARG A 21 -31.80 18.96 23.20
CA ARG A 21 -31.20 18.52 21.94
C ARG A 21 -29.71 18.91 21.83
N ALA A 22 -29.35 20.10 22.31
CA ALA A 22 -27.98 20.57 22.32
C ALA A 22 -27.09 19.68 23.22
N THR A 23 -27.60 19.22 24.36
CA THR A 23 -26.89 18.30 25.26
C THR A 23 -26.67 16.94 24.57
N VAL A 24 -27.70 16.38 23.91
CA VAL A 24 -27.56 15.13 23.14
C VAL A 24 -26.53 15.29 22.06
N SER A 25 -26.61 16.36 21.25
CA SER A 25 -25.65 16.62 20.17
C SER A 25 -24.20 16.70 20.68
N ARG A 26 -23.98 17.36 21.83
CA ARG A 26 -22.65 17.44 22.45
C ARG A 26 -22.14 16.07 22.91
N VAL A 27 -22.98 15.26 23.54
CA VAL A 27 -22.61 13.92 24.02
C VAL A 27 -22.30 13.00 22.82
N VAL A 28 -23.18 12.98 21.83
CA VAL A 28 -23.06 12.10 20.65
C VAL A 28 -21.83 12.48 19.81
N ASN A 29 -21.44 13.78 19.79
CA ASN A 29 -20.25 14.25 19.08
C ASN A 29 -18.98 14.27 19.96
N GLY A 30 -18.99 13.67 21.14
CA GLY A 30 -17.82 13.55 22.00
C GLY A 30 -17.32 14.85 22.64
N ALA A 31 -18.14 15.91 22.69
CA ALA A 31 -17.74 17.20 23.22
C ALA A 31 -17.43 17.13 24.73
N GLN A 32 -16.29 17.67 25.13
CA GLN A 32 -15.87 17.76 26.53
C GLN A 32 -16.75 18.74 27.34
N GLY A 33 -16.81 18.56 28.66
CA GLY A 33 -17.49 19.46 29.56
C GLY A 33 -18.98 19.18 29.77
N VAL A 34 -19.49 18.00 29.37
CA VAL A 34 -20.81 17.51 29.76
C VAL A 34 -20.64 16.68 31.04
N ARG A 35 -21.52 16.90 32.05
CA ARG A 35 -21.49 16.14 33.32
C ARG A 35 -21.69 14.65 33.04
N GLU A 36 -20.88 13.79 33.66
CA GLU A 36 -20.87 12.32 33.46
C GLU A 36 -22.28 11.70 33.60
N ALA A 37 -23.06 12.11 34.60
CA ALA A 37 -24.43 11.64 34.78
C ALA A 37 -25.38 11.96 33.61
N LEU A 38 -25.12 13.03 32.85
CA LEU A 38 -25.87 13.35 31.63
C LEU A 38 -25.39 12.54 30.44
N VAL A 39 -24.08 12.29 30.35
CA VAL A 39 -23.46 11.44 29.31
C VAL A 39 -24.08 10.04 29.40
N GLU A 40 -24.11 9.46 30.59
CA GLU A 40 -24.65 8.12 30.82
C GLU A 40 -26.16 8.02 30.48
N ARG A 41 -26.96 9.03 30.84
CA ARG A 41 -28.37 9.09 30.47
C ARG A 41 -28.60 9.15 28.99
N VAL A 42 -27.79 9.95 28.28
CA VAL A 42 -27.87 10.07 26.80
C VAL A 42 -27.45 8.76 26.14
N ARG A 43 -26.33 8.14 26.56
CA ARG A 43 -25.87 6.85 26.02
C ARG A 43 -26.96 5.77 26.15
N ARG A 44 -27.55 5.64 27.33
CA ARG A 44 -28.65 4.70 27.55
C ARG A 44 -29.84 4.96 26.62
N ALA A 45 -30.25 6.22 26.45
CA ALA A 45 -31.33 6.58 25.55
C ALA A 45 -31.02 6.29 24.08
N VAL A 46 -29.74 6.47 23.66
CA VAL A 46 -29.25 6.12 22.32
C VAL A 46 -29.35 4.60 22.07
N GLU A 47 -28.90 3.79 23.04
CA GLU A 47 -28.97 2.32 22.99
C GLU A 47 -30.41 1.83 22.95
N GLU A 48 -31.30 2.31 23.88
CA GLU A 48 -32.69 1.92 23.95
C GLU A 48 -33.50 2.23 22.69
N LEU A 49 -33.20 3.35 22.05
CA LEU A 49 -33.90 3.78 20.83
C LEU A 49 -33.23 3.22 19.54
N GLY A 50 -32.05 2.64 19.63
CA GLY A 50 -31.26 2.27 18.45
C GLY A 50 -30.93 3.49 17.59
N TYR A 51 -30.70 4.66 18.21
CA TYR A 51 -30.38 5.87 17.48
C TYR A 51 -28.97 5.80 16.91
N VAL A 52 -28.85 5.97 15.60
CA VAL A 52 -27.57 6.11 14.88
C VAL A 52 -27.42 7.56 14.50
N PRO A 53 -26.31 8.23 14.91
CA PRO A 53 -26.03 9.60 14.51
C PRO A 53 -26.04 9.76 12.99
N ASN A 54 -26.65 10.84 12.50
CA ASN A 54 -26.61 11.16 11.08
C ASN A 54 -25.24 11.70 10.72
N GLN A 55 -24.47 10.90 9.98
CA GLN A 55 -23.11 11.26 9.52
C GLN A 55 -23.09 12.59 8.76
N ALA A 56 -24.06 12.83 7.88
CA ALA A 56 -24.17 14.08 7.12
C ALA A 56 -24.41 15.31 8.02
N ALA A 57 -25.16 15.15 9.11
CA ALA A 57 -25.35 16.22 10.09
C ALA A 57 -24.09 16.44 10.95
N ARG A 58 -23.36 15.36 11.25
CA ARG A 58 -22.11 15.41 11.99
C ARG A 58 -21.00 16.09 11.15
N SER A 59 -20.84 15.70 9.89
CA SER A 59 -19.82 16.27 9.01
C SER A 59 -19.99 17.78 8.77
N LEU A 60 -21.23 18.31 8.78
CA LEU A 60 -21.50 19.75 8.72
C LEU A 60 -20.94 20.51 9.95
N VAL A 61 -20.91 19.86 11.11
CA VAL A 61 -20.43 20.48 12.36
C VAL A 61 -18.94 20.26 12.56
N THR A 62 -18.47 19.04 12.34
CA THR A 62 -17.06 18.65 12.59
C THR A 62 -16.14 18.96 11.42
N LYS A 63 -16.69 19.19 10.24
CA LYS A 63 -15.99 19.25 8.94
C LYS A 63 -15.15 17.99 8.66
N ARG A 64 -15.55 16.84 9.24
CA ARG A 64 -14.95 15.52 9.03
C ARG A 64 -16.01 14.51 8.62
N HIS A 65 -15.60 13.64 7.71
CA HIS A 65 -16.44 12.56 7.17
C HIS A 65 -16.16 11.23 7.88
N ASP A 66 -15.07 11.16 8.66
CA ASP A 66 -14.55 9.94 9.28
C ASP A 66 -14.36 8.82 8.22
N ALA A 67 -13.92 9.21 7.03
CA ALA A 67 -13.73 8.33 5.89
C ALA A 67 -12.44 8.69 5.13
N VAL A 68 -11.70 7.67 4.74
CA VAL A 68 -10.44 7.79 3.98
C VAL A 68 -10.56 7.01 2.68
N ALA A 69 -10.23 7.66 1.56
CA ALA A 69 -10.14 6.99 0.28
C ALA A 69 -8.83 6.18 0.19
N VAL A 70 -8.93 4.96 -0.33
CA VAL A 70 -7.80 4.15 -0.75
C VAL A 70 -7.89 4.02 -2.27
N VAL A 71 -6.95 4.67 -2.97
CA VAL A 71 -6.90 4.71 -4.44
C VAL A 71 -5.78 3.78 -4.91
N ILE A 72 -6.12 2.84 -5.77
CA ILE A 72 -5.17 1.90 -6.36
C ILE A 72 -5.22 2.07 -7.88
N ALA A 73 -4.07 2.43 -8.47
CA ALA A 73 -3.92 2.68 -9.91
C ALA A 73 -3.55 1.40 -10.66
N GLU A 74 -4.41 0.38 -10.55
CA GLU A 74 -4.20 -0.92 -11.16
C GLU A 74 -5.51 -1.53 -11.64
N PRO A 75 -5.45 -2.40 -12.65
CA PRO A 75 -6.60 -3.18 -13.09
C PRO A 75 -7.23 -3.97 -11.94
N GLU A 76 -8.56 -4.00 -11.89
CA GLU A 76 -9.32 -4.72 -10.87
C GLU A 76 -8.87 -6.19 -10.75
N THR A 77 -8.66 -6.84 -11.89
CA THR A 77 -8.18 -8.22 -11.95
C THR A 77 -6.85 -8.42 -11.24
N ARG A 78 -5.93 -7.46 -11.33
CA ARG A 78 -4.65 -7.50 -10.62
C ARG A 78 -4.84 -7.29 -9.14
N VAL A 79 -5.60 -6.27 -8.74
CA VAL A 79 -5.83 -5.94 -7.33
C VAL A 79 -6.38 -7.13 -6.54
N PHE A 80 -7.29 -7.90 -7.11
CA PHE A 80 -7.91 -9.05 -6.44
C PHE A 80 -7.15 -10.38 -6.60
N SER A 81 -6.20 -10.48 -7.53
CA SER A 81 -5.41 -11.70 -7.71
C SER A 81 -4.03 -11.67 -7.03
N ASP A 82 -3.47 -10.48 -6.77
CA ASP A 82 -2.17 -10.33 -6.13
C ASP A 82 -2.32 -10.15 -4.60
N PRO A 83 -1.77 -11.07 -3.78
CA PRO A 83 -1.85 -11.01 -2.32
C PRO A 83 -1.23 -9.74 -1.71
N PHE A 84 -0.36 -9.04 -2.43
CA PHE A 84 0.26 -7.77 -2.01
C PHE A 84 -0.82 -6.75 -1.62
N PHE A 85 -1.81 -6.53 -2.49
CA PHE A 85 -2.87 -5.56 -2.25
C PHE A 85 -3.74 -5.95 -1.05
N ALA A 86 -4.08 -7.22 -0.92
CA ALA A 86 -4.86 -7.72 0.22
C ALA A 86 -4.14 -7.48 1.56
N ARG A 87 -2.82 -7.69 1.62
CA ARG A 87 -2.02 -7.45 2.85
C ARG A 87 -1.94 -5.96 3.18
N GLN A 88 -1.74 -5.10 2.18
CA GLN A 88 -1.69 -3.65 2.39
C GLN A 88 -3.04 -3.11 2.85
N LEU A 89 -4.14 -3.49 2.17
CA LEU A 89 -5.50 -3.14 2.55
C LEU A 89 -5.86 -3.62 3.96
N ARG A 90 -5.38 -4.80 4.37
CA ARG A 90 -5.57 -5.31 5.73
C ARG A 90 -4.90 -4.42 6.78
N GLY A 91 -3.66 -3.95 6.53
CA GLY A 91 -2.98 -3.02 7.42
C GLY A 91 -3.72 -1.70 7.53
N ILE A 92 -4.13 -1.13 6.38
CA ILE A 92 -4.92 0.10 6.29
C ILE A 92 -6.25 -0.05 7.04
N SER A 93 -7.03 -1.09 6.74
CA SER A 93 -8.35 -1.31 7.34
C SER A 93 -8.30 -1.44 8.85
N LYS A 94 -7.34 -2.23 9.39
CA LYS A 94 -7.17 -2.38 10.83
C LYS A 94 -6.87 -1.05 11.53
N GLU A 95 -5.99 -0.24 10.95
CA GLU A 95 -5.61 1.05 11.55
C GLU A 95 -6.75 2.07 11.44
N LEU A 96 -7.46 2.16 10.31
CA LEU A 96 -8.63 3.02 10.16
C LEU A 96 -9.73 2.63 11.15
N THR A 97 -10.02 1.34 11.30
CA THR A 97 -11.02 0.84 12.27
C THR A 97 -10.64 1.20 13.71
N ALA A 98 -9.36 1.13 14.07
CA ALA A 98 -8.89 1.52 15.40
C ALA A 98 -9.08 3.02 15.71
N HIS A 99 -9.29 3.84 14.68
CA HIS A 99 -9.53 5.28 14.77
C HIS A 99 -10.95 5.69 14.33
N ASP A 100 -11.89 4.75 14.32
CA ASP A 100 -13.30 4.97 13.93
C ASP A 100 -13.48 5.60 12.53
N ASN A 101 -12.54 5.33 11.60
CA ASN A 101 -12.60 5.79 10.22
C ASN A 101 -13.05 4.68 9.28
N GLN A 102 -13.82 5.06 8.24
CA GLN A 102 -14.25 4.15 7.18
C GLN A 102 -13.24 4.11 6.03
N LEU A 103 -13.11 2.94 5.39
CA LEU A 103 -12.31 2.77 4.18
C LEU A 103 -13.22 2.84 2.95
N VAL A 104 -12.90 3.72 2.02
CA VAL A 104 -13.54 3.81 0.70
C VAL A 104 -12.53 3.38 -0.37
N LEU A 105 -12.72 2.20 -0.95
CA LEU A 105 -11.84 1.68 -2.00
C LEU A 105 -12.22 2.25 -3.37
N LEU A 106 -11.25 2.85 -4.05
CA LEU A 106 -11.38 3.40 -5.40
C LEU A 106 -10.32 2.76 -6.31
N LEU A 107 -10.75 2.04 -7.32
CA LEU A 107 -9.88 1.42 -8.32
C LEU A 107 -9.90 2.23 -9.60
N THR A 108 -8.74 2.36 -10.25
CA THR A 108 -8.62 3.11 -11.51
C THR A 108 -7.78 2.33 -12.51
N GLU A 109 -8.27 2.21 -13.73
CA GLU A 109 -7.59 1.49 -14.81
C GLU A 109 -7.30 2.38 -16.03
N GLY A 110 -7.84 3.59 -16.07
CA GLY A 110 -7.67 4.46 -17.22
C GLY A 110 -8.15 5.89 -16.99
N ARG A 111 -7.97 6.75 -17.98
CA ARG A 111 -8.22 8.20 -17.88
C ARG A 111 -9.62 8.57 -17.38
N ASP A 112 -10.65 7.85 -17.82
CA ASP A 112 -12.04 8.11 -17.41
C ASP A 112 -12.25 7.80 -15.92
N ASP A 113 -11.63 6.73 -15.42
CA ASP A 113 -11.64 6.38 -14.02
C ASP A 113 -10.87 7.42 -13.18
N HIS A 114 -9.71 7.87 -13.64
CA HIS A 114 -8.95 8.91 -12.97
C HIS A 114 -9.78 10.18 -12.80
N ALA A 115 -10.48 10.63 -13.86
CA ALA A 115 -11.36 11.79 -13.78
C ALA A 115 -12.55 11.58 -12.82
N ARG A 116 -13.11 10.35 -12.78
CA ARG A 116 -14.17 9.97 -11.83
C ARG A 116 -13.68 10.03 -10.38
N VAL A 117 -12.50 9.45 -10.10
CA VAL A 117 -11.88 9.47 -8.77
C VAL A 117 -11.55 10.91 -8.36
N GLY A 118 -10.95 11.72 -9.25
CA GLY A 118 -10.67 13.14 -8.97
C GLY A 118 -11.93 13.91 -8.59
N ARG A 119 -13.03 13.74 -9.32
CA ARG A 119 -14.32 14.37 -8.98
C ARG A 119 -14.89 13.87 -7.65
N TYR A 120 -14.77 12.59 -7.34
CA TYR A 120 -15.22 12.04 -6.05
C TYR A 120 -14.43 12.66 -4.88
N LEU A 121 -13.12 12.74 -5.00
CA LEU A 121 -12.26 13.34 -3.99
C LEU A 121 -12.55 14.84 -3.82
N ALA A 122 -12.67 15.59 -4.92
CA ALA A 122 -13.04 17.01 -4.88
C ALA A 122 -14.44 17.26 -4.32
N GLY A 123 -15.32 16.26 -4.35
CA GLY A 123 -16.68 16.33 -3.81
C GLY A 123 -16.75 16.32 -2.27
N GLY A 124 -15.62 16.18 -1.56
CA GLY A 124 -15.54 16.24 -0.11
C GLY A 124 -16.28 15.09 0.56
N HIS A 125 -16.18 13.86 0.04
CA HIS A 125 -16.79 12.67 0.62
C HIS A 125 -15.87 11.92 1.58
N VAL A 126 -14.59 12.30 1.61
CA VAL A 126 -13.53 11.72 2.43
C VAL A 126 -12.66 12.83 3.01
N ASP A 127 -11.98 12.54 4.11
CA ASP A 127 -11.11 13.49 4.79
C ASP A 127 -9.70 13.52 4.20
N GLY A 128 -9.28 12.40 3.60
CA GLY A 128 -7.97 12.24 2.98
C GLY A 128 -7.89 11.02 2.08
N ALA A 129 -6.75 10.83 1.44
CA ALA A 129 -6.49 9.74 0.53
C ALA A 129 -5.18 9.01 0.82
N LEU A 130 -5.19 7.69 0.65
CA LEU A 130 -4.01 6.83 0.56
C LEU A 130 -3.93 6.34 -0.88
N VAL A 131 -2.80 6.54 -1.54
CA VAL A 131 -2.63 6.23 -2.96
C VAL A 131 -1.41 5.35 -3.14
N PHE A 132 -1.53 4.24 -3.84
CA PHE A 132 -0.39 3.36 -4.11
C PHE A 132 -0.50 2.64 -5.46
N SER A 133 0.60 2.01 -5.88
CA SER A 133 0.77 1.40 -7.19
C SER A 133 0.63 2.41 -8.34
N LEU A 134 1.28 3.58 -8.18
CA LEU A 134 1.31 4.62 -9.21
C LEU A 134 2.33 4.27 -10.31
N HIS A 135 1.95 4.59 -11.53
CA HIS A 135 2.84 4.61 -12.68
C HIS A 135 3.46 6.02 -12.88
N LEU A 136 4.63 6.13 -13.51
CA LEU A 136 5.35 7.39 -13.65
C LEU A 136 4.55 8.49 -14.38
N ASP A 137 3.76 8.11 -15.36
CA ASP A 137 2.93 9.02 -16.16
C ASP A 137 1.47 9.11 -15.68
N ASP A 138 1.18 8.68 -14.44
CA ASP A 138 -0.15 8.67 -13.89
C ASP A 138 -0.62 10.10 -13.57
N PRO A 139 -1.79 10.55 -14.08
CA PRO A 139 -2.32 11.88 -13.81
C PRO A 139 -2.98 12.01 -12.41
N LEU A 140 -3.16 10.91 -11.68
CA LEU A 140 -3.82 10.91 -10.37
C LEU A 140 -3.17 11.86 -9.35
N PRO A 141 -1.85 11.95 -9.21
CA PRO A 141 -1.23 12.87 -8.26
C PRO A 141 -1.63 14.33 -8.50
N GLU A 142 -1.65 14.77 -9.76
CA GLU A 142 -2.07 16.13 -10.11
C GLU A 142 -3.57 16.37 -9.85
N LEU A 143 -4.41 15.39 -10.16
CA LEU A 143 -5.85 15.45 -9.91
C LEU A 143 -6.16 15.52 -8.41
N ILE A 144 -5.45 14.73 -7.59
CA ILE A 144 -5.60 14.72 -6.14
C ILE A 144 -5.10 16.02 -5.52
N HIS A 145 -3.94 16.50 -5.96
CA HIS A 145 -3.39 17.78 -5.53
C HIS A 145 -4.35 18.93 -5.84
N SER A 146 -4.90 18.97 -7.06
CA SER A 146 -5.89 19.97 -7.47
C SER A 146 -7.20 19.90 -6.68
N ALA A 147 -7.57 18.72 -6.18
CA ALA A 147 -8.71 18.53 -5.28
C ALA A 147 -8.44 19.03 -3.85
N GLY A 148 -7.19 19.34 -3.49
CA GLY A 148 -6.81 19.82 -2.16
C GLY A 148 -6.98 18.76 -1.06
N VAL A 149 -6.96 17.47 -1.39
CA VAL A 149 -7.16 16.38 -0.45
C VAL A 149 -5.83 15.97 0.18
N PRO A 150 -5.70 15.98 1.51
CA PRO A 150 -4.54 15.46 2.20
C PRO A 150 -4.23 14.02 1.78
N THR A 151 -2.98 13.75 1.39
CA THR A 151 -2.65 12.47 0.76
C THR A 151 -1.32 11.91 1.27
N VAL A 152 -1.29 10.59 1.48
CA VAL A 152 -0.08 9.81 1.75
C VAL A 152 0.07 8.73 0.68
N PHE A 153 1.28 8.61 0.12
CA PHE A 153 1.60 7.65 -0.93
C PHE A 153 2.21 6.37 -0.36
N GLY A 154 1.83 5.24 -0.92
CA GLY A 154 2.49 3.94 -0.72
C GLY A 154 3.43 3.66 -1.88
N GLY A 155 4.73 3.70 -1.59
CA GLY A 155 5.79 3.77 -2.56
C GLY A 155 6.27 5.21 -2.80
N ARG A 156 7.55 5.35 -3.08
CA ARG A 156 8.16 6.64 -3.42
C ARG A 156 7.60 7.16 -4.74
N PRO A 157 7.04 8.38 -4.77
CA PRO A 157 6.59 8.97 -6.03
C PRO A 157 7.73 9.16 -7.04
N GLY A 158 7.43 9.00 -8.32
CA GLY A 158 8.42 9.00 -9.41
C GLY A 158 8.63 10.33 -10.13
N TRP A 159 7.96 11.42 -9.75
CA TRP A 159 8.15 12.71 -10.41
C TRP A 159 9.50 13.35 -10.06
N SER A 160 10.12 13.97 -11.08
CA SER A 160 11.53 14.32 -11.16
C SER A 160 11.99 15.52 -10.31
N ASP A 161 11.09 16.32 -9.80
CA ASP A 161 11.37 17.52 -8.99
C ASP A 161 11.51 17.24 -7.49
N GLY A 162 11.76 16.00 -7.14
CA GLY A 162 11.64 15.53 -5.78
C GLY A 162 10.16 15.31 -5.45
N THR A 163 9.87 14.92 -4.23
CA THR A 163 8.50 14.59 -3.83
C THR A 163 7.58 15.81 -3.73
N GLY A 164 8.03 17.02 -4.09
CA GLY A 164 7.24 18.25 -3.96
C GLY A 164 6.58 18.44 -2.58
N GLY A 165 7.17 17.83 -1.52
CA GLY A 165 6.56 17.76 -0.19
C GLY A 165 5.60 16.58 -0.02
N ALA A 166 5.52 15.63 -0.96
CA ALA A 166 4.67 14.45 -0.83
C ALA A 166 5.11 13.56 0.33
N VAL A 167 4.18 13.20 1.19
CA VAL A 167 4.41 12.24 2.28
C VAL A 167 4.21 10.83 1.76
N TYR A 168 5.18 9.93 1.99
CA TYR A 168 5.07 8.55 1.54
C TYR A 168 5.63 7.53 2.54
N VAL A 169 5.21 6.28 2.40
CA VAL A 169 5.78 5.11 3.06
C VAL A 169 6.23 4.14 1.99
N ASP A 170 7.48 3.71 2.02
CA ASP A 170 8.05 2.76 1.07
C ASP A 170 8.85 1.68 1.79
N SER A 171 9.28 0.66 1.06
CA SER A 171 10.25 -0.35 1.50
C SER A 171 11.62 -0.04 0.89
N ASP A 172 12.70 -0.50 1.54
CA ASP A 172 14.05 -0.42 0.97
C ASP A 172 14.20 -1.38 -0.22
N ASN A 173 13.58 -0.98 -1.34
CA ASN A 173 13.56 -1.75 -2.58
C ASN A 173 14.98 -2.00 -3.12
N ARG A 174 15.82 -0.94 -3.12
CA ARG A 174 17.19 -1.03 -3.62
C ARG A 174 18.08 -1.86 -2.71
N GLY A 175 17.98 -1.67 -1.39
CA GLY A 175 18.75 -2.45 -0.40
C GLY A 175 18.35 -3.92 -0.41
N GLY A 176 17.05 -4.22 -0.44
CA GLY A 176 16.56 -5.60 -0.54
C GLY A 176 17.00 -6.31 -1.81
N ALA A 177 16.96 -5.63 -2.96
CA ALA A 177 17.46 -6.18 -4.22
C ALA A 177 18.98 -6.46 -4.15
N ARG A 178 19.76 -5.53 -3.58
CA ARG A 178 21.20 -5.78 -3.33
C ARG A 178 21.45 -7.01 -2.46
N GLU A 179 20.65 -7.19 -1.41
CA GLU A 179 20.77 -8.36 -0.52
C GLU A 179 20.44 -9.65 -1.27
N ALA A 180 19.38 -9.69 -2.06
CA ALA A 180 19.00 -10.82 -2.91
C ALA A 180 20.12 -11.22 -3.87
N VAL A 181 20.66 -10.25 -4.60
CA VAL A 181 21.71 -10.50 -5.61
C VAL A 181 23.05 -10.88 -4.95
N ARG A 182 23.42 -10.27 -3.82
CA ARG A 182 24.61 -10.68 -3.03
C ARG A 182 24.47 -12.09 -2.51
N HIS A 183 23.29 -12.51 -2.10
CA HIS A 183 23.03 -13.88 -1.70
C HIS A 183 23.32 -14.86 -2.85
N LEU A 184 22.78 -14.60 -4.05
CA LEU A 184 23.03 -15.42 -5.24
C LEU A 184 24.52 -15.46 -5.60
N ALA A 185 25.21 -14.31 -5.60
CA ALA A 185 26.65 -14.25 -5.84
C ALA A 185 27.44 -15.02 -4.76
N GLY A 186 27.03 -14.95 -3.50
CA GLY A 186 27.63 -15.70 -2.39
C GLY A 186 27.47 -17.23 -2.49
N LEU A 187 26.48 -17.71 -3.25
CA LEU A 187 26.32 -19.11 -3.63
C LEU A 187 27.22 -19.52 -4.83
N GLY A 188 28.06 -18.61 -5.31
CA GLY A 188 28.96 -18.86 -6.45
C GLY A 188 28.29 -18.69 -7.82
N ARG A 189 27.07 -18.09 -7.86
CA ARG A 189 26.37 -17.79 -9.12
C ARG A 189 27.02 -16.58 -9.80
N THR A 190 27.31 -16.70 -11.08
CA THR A 190 28.08 -15.72 -11.85
C THR A 190 27.32 -15.11 -13.03
N ARG A 191 26.25 -15.78 -13.48
CA ARG A 191 25.39 -15.33 -14.58
C ARG A 191 23.98 -15.12 -14.05
N ILE A 192 23.86 -14.12 -13.16
CA ILE A 192 22.63 -13.78 -12.47
C ILE A 192 21.77 -12.93 -13.40
N ALA A 193 20.57 -13.41 -13.73
CA ALA A 193 19.59 -12.66 -14.48
C ALA A 193 18.61 -11.92 -13.55
N HIS A 194 17.98 -10.86 -14.05
CA HIS A 194 16.93 -10.12 -13.37
C HIS A 194 15.65 -10.04 -14.22
N ILE A 195 14.54 -10.47 -13.63
CA ILE A 195 13.18 -10.19 -14.15
C ILE A 195 12.67 -8.97 -13.41
N THR A 196 12.62 -7.80 -14.07
CA THR A 196 12.16 -6.57 -13.44
C THR A 196 10.63 -6.58 -13.27
N GLY A 197 10.08 -5.67 -12.46
CA GLY A 197 8.67 -5.30 -12.58
C GLY A 197 8.46 -4.34 -13.75
N ALA A 198 7.26 -3.77 -13.85
CA ALA A 198 6.96 -2.68 -14.78
C ALA A 198 7.86 -1.47 -14.46
N LEU A 199 8.71 -1.07 -15.41
CA LEU A 199 9.75 -0.03 -15.20
C LEU A 199 9.19 1.40 -15.12
N ASP A 200 7.91 1.56 -15.32
CA ASP A 200 7.16 2.78 -15.03
C ASP A 200 6.70 2.88 -13.56
N GLN A 201 7.12 1.93 -12.70
CA GLN A 201 6.94 1.98 -11.24
C GLN A 201 8.28 2.10 -10.52
N THR A 202 8.39 3.04 -9.57
CA THR A 202 9.64 3.33 -8.84
C THR A 202 10.21 2.12 -8.11
N SER A 203 9.36 1.24 -7.57
CA SER A 203 9.79 0.01 -6.91
C SER A 203 10.55 -0.93 -7.85
N ALA A 204 10.12 -1.03 -9.12
CA ALA A 204 10.82 -1.83 -10.14
C ALA A 204 12.17 -1.21 -10.52
N VAL A 205 12.20 0.12 -10.68
CA VAL A 205 13.43 0.87 -10.98
C VAL A 205 14.43 0.70 -9.83
N ASP A 206 14.02 0.88 -8.59
CA ASP A 206 14.88 0.75 -7.42
C ASP A 206 15.43 -0.68 -7.26
N ARG A 207 14.62 -1.72 -7.55
CA ARG A 207 15.07 -3.13 -7.53
C ARG A 207 16.06 -3.41 -8.65
N LEU A 208 15.84 -2.85 -9.84
CA LEU A 208 16.82 -2.93 -10.95
C LEU A 208 18.13 -2.23 -10.61
N ASP A 209 18.08 -1.05 -9.99
CA ASP A 209 19.27 -0.34 -9.54
C ASP A 209 20.02 -1.13 -8.45
N GLY A 210 19.29 -1.74 -7.51
CA GLY A 210 19.88 -2.63 -6.51
C GLY A 210 20.55 -3.86 -7.12
N PHE A 211 19.98 -4.43 -8.18
CA PHE A 211 20.60 -5.48 -8.98
C PHE A 211 21.90 -4.99 -9.63
N ARG A 212 21.89 -3.83 -10.29
CA ARG A 212 23.05 -3.23 -10.95
C ARG A 212 24.17 -2.84 -9.98
N ASP A 213 23.83 -2.43 -8.75
CA ASP A 213 24.81 -2.13 -7.70
C ASP A 213 25.74 -3.31 -7.37
N VAL A 214 25.30 -4.54 -7.61
CA VAL A 214 26.07 -5.76 -7.32
C VAL A 214 26.66 -6.37 -8.60
N THR A 215 26.01 -6.15 -9.73
CA THR A 215 26.38 -6.72 -11.04
C THR A 215 26.82 -5.64 -12.01
N ALA A 216 27.71 -4.74 -11.56
CA ALA A 216 28.10 -3.47 -12.23
C ALA A 216 28.38 -3.56 -13.75
N ASP A 217 28.84 -4.72 -14.24
CA ASP A 217 29.08 -5.00 -15.66
C ASP A 217 28.14 -6.07 -16.23
N ALA A 218 26.93 -6.19 -15.65
CA ALA A 218 25.99 -7.22 -16.11
C ALA A 218 25.64 -7.01 -17.58
N ASP A 219 25.75 -8.10 -18.34
CA ASP A 219 25.28 -8.16 -19.71
C ASP A 219 23.80 -7.74 -19.78
N PRO A 220 23.44 -6.72 -20.60
CA PRO A 220 22.04 -6.34 -20.80
C PRO A 220 21.12 -7.51 -21.17
N GLY A 221 21.67 -8.56 -21.80
CA GLY A 221 20.96 -9.79 -22.11
C GLY A 221 20.48 -10.58 -20.89
N LEU A 222 20.96 -10.26 -19.68
CA LEU A 222 20.53 -10.85 -18.41
C LEU A 222 19.38 -10.08 -17.72
N VAL A 223 18.83 -9.05 -18.35
CA VAL A 223 17.66 -8.31 -17.82
C VAL A 223 16.49 -8.48 -18.79
N ALA A 224 15.33 -8.85 -18.26
CA ALA A 224 14.07 -8.88 -19.00
C ALA A 224 12.97 -8.21 -18.19
N GLU A 225 12.07 -7.50 -18.88
CA GLU A 225 10.98 -6.78 -18.24
C GLU A 225 9.77 -7.70 -17.99
N GLY A 226 9.32 -7.71 -16.75
CA GLY A 226 8.05 -8.29 -16.33
C GLY A 226 7.02 -7.21 -16.02
N ASP A 227 5.95 -7.62 -15.33
CA ASP A 227 4.79 -6.77 -15.02
C ASP A 227 4.18 -7.09 -13.64
N PHE A 228 4.98 -7.68 -12.76
CA PHE A 228 4.59 -8.19 -11.45
C PHE A 228 3.57 -9.35 -11.47
N THR A 229 3.21 -9.89 -12.63
CA THR A 229 2.30 -11.02 -12.76
C THR A 229 3.06 -12.33 -13.02
N PRO A 230 2.46 -13.51 -12.71
CA PRO A 230 3.08 -14.80 -13.06
C PRO A 230 3.30 -14.94 -14.56
N ALA A 231 2.36 -14.46 -15.38
CA ALA A 231 2.46 -14.51 -16.84
C ALA A 231 3.61 -13.65 -17.37
N GLY A 232 3.82 -12.45 -16.77
CA GLY A 232 4.98 -11.61 -17.08
C GLY A 232 6.29 -12.29 -16.69
N GLY A 233 6.32 -12.96 -15.53
CA GLY A 233 7.48 -13.76 -15.10
C GLY A 233 7.79 -14.92 -16.07
N GLU A 234 6.76 -15.63 -16.56
CA GLU A 234 6.92 -16.70 -17.57
C GLU A 234 7.50 -16.13 -18.88
N ARG A 235 6.92 -15.04 -19.38
CA ARG A 235 7.36 -14.39 -20.61
C ARG A 235 8.82 -13.96 -20.50
N ALA A 236 9.18 -13.23 -19.45
CA ALA A 236 10.54 -12.74 -19.20
C ALA A 236 11.54 -13.90 -19.02
N MET A 237 11.17 -15.00 -18.35
CA MET A 237 12.04 -16.14 -18.17
C MET A 237 12.32 -16.88 -19.49
N ARG A 238 11.32 -17.06 -20.37
CA ARG A 238 11.53 -17.64 -21.71
C ARG A 238 12.46 -16.77 -22.55
N GLU A 239 12.31 -15.45 -22.48
CA GLU A 239 13.16 -14.48 -23.16
C GLU A 239 14.62 -14.58 -22.67
N LEU A 240 14.84 -14.63 -21.35
CA LEU A 240 16.15 -14.80 -20.74
C LEU A 240 16.84 -16.10 -21.17
N LEU A 241 16.13 -17.23 -21.11
CA LEU A 241 16.67 -18.52 -21.53
C LEU A 241 17.01 -18.55 -23.05
N GLY A 242 16.24 -17.83 -23.88
CA GLY A 242 16.53 -17.70 -25.32
C GLY A 242 17.78 -16.88 -25.60
N ARG A 243 18.04 -15.82 -24.82
CA ARG A 243 19.24 -14.96 -24.97
C ARG A 243 20.47 -15.54 -24.26
N ARG A 244 20.27 -16.07 -23.07
CA ARG A 244 21.33 -16.54 -22.17
C ARG A 244 20.97 -17.91 -21.59
N PRO A 245 21.07 -18.99 -22.38
CA PRO A 245 20.77 -20.35 -21.93
C PRO A 245 21.74 -20.84 -20.84
N ASP A 246 22.85 -20.14 -20.64
CA ASP A 246 23.89 -20.41 -19.66
C ASP A 246 23.68 -19.71 -18.30
N LEU A 247 22.57 -18.94 -18.11
CA LEU A 247 22.28 -18.30 -16.83
C LEU A 247 22.19 -19.35 -15.70
N ASP A 248 22.68 -18.98 -14.50
CA ASP A 248 22.78 -19.88 -13.34
C ASP A 248 22.01 -19.37 -12.11
N ALA A 249 21.44 -18.16 -12.20
CA ALA A 249 20.52 -17.64 -11.18
C ALA A 249 19.58 -16.60 -11.74
N VAL A 250 18.44 -16.40 -11.05
CA VAL A 250 17.43 -15.38 -11.36
C VAL A 250 17.03 -14.67 -10.10
N PHE A 251 17.09 -13.33 -10.10
CA PHE A 251 16.39 -12.46 -9.18
C PHE A 251 15.10 -11.97 -9.86
N ALA A 252 13.95 -12.41 -9.40
CA ALA A 252 12.66 -11.93 -9.87
C ALA A 252 12.18 -10.75 -9.00
N GLY A 253 11.67 -9.71 -9.64
CA GLY A 253 11.25 -8.48 -8.98
C GLY A 253 10.09 -8.63 -7.99
N ASN A 254 9.33 -9.76 -8.05
CA ASN A 254 8.43 -10.17 -6.97
C ASN A 254 8.20 -11.70 -6.98
N ASP A 255 7.50 -12.21 -5.96
CA ASP A 255 7.21 -13.64 -5.79
C ASP A 255 6.29 -14.19 -6.89
N MET A 256 5.35 -13.37 -7.38
CA MET A 256 4.43 -13.78 -8.45
C MET A 256 5.19 -14.09 -9.75
N MET A 257 6.12 -13.20 -10.14
CA MET A 257 7.00 -13.45 -11.30
C MET A 257 7.97 -14.59 -11.05
N ALA A 258 8.48 -14.75 -9.81
CA ALA A 258 9.35 -15.85 -9.45
C ALA A 258 8.66 -17.21 -9.67
N VAL A 259 7.39 -17.36 -9.29
CA VAL A 259 6.60 -18.57 -9.56
C VAL A 259 6.42 -18.82 -11.05
N GLY A 260 6.20 -17.75 -11.83
CA GLY A 260 6.20 -17.85 -13.30
C GLY A 260 7.53 -18.35 -13.86
N ALA A 261 8.64 -17.80 -13.36
CA ALA A 261 9.99 -18.24 -13.75
C ALA A 261 10.27 -19.69 -13.37
N LEU A 262 9.90 -20.13 -12.16
CA LEU A 262 10.03 -21.53 -11.70
C LEU A 262 9.30 -22.50 -12.64
N ARG A 263 8.09 -22.13 -13.12
CA ARG A 263 7.33 -22.94 -14.08
C ARG A 263 8.08 -23.13 -15.39
N VAL A 264 8.61 -22.04 -15.96
CA VAL A 264 9.36 -22.08 -17.20
C VAL A 264 10.67 -22.85 -17.06
N LEU A 265 11.39 -22.69 -15.95
CA LEU A 265 12.62 -23.46 -15.67
C LEU A 265 12.32 -24.97 -15.64
N ARG A 266 11.23 -25.38 -15.00
CA ARG A 266 10.78 -26.79 -14.95
C ARG A 266 10.43 -27.31 -16.36
N GLU A 267 9.71 -26.53 -17.17
CA GLU A 267 9.39 -26.88 -18.56
C GLU A 267 10.65 -27.12 -19.41
N HIS A 268 11.76 -26.41 -19.10
CA HIS A 268 13.04 -26.54 -19.78
C HIS A 268 14.01 -27.55 -19.12
N GLY A 269 13.50 -28.35 -18.17
CA GLY A 269 14.27 -29.37 -17.48
C GLY A 269 15.38 -28.84 -16.58
N ARG A 270 15.31 -27.55 -16.17
CA ARG A 270 16.27 -26.92 -15.25
C ARG A 270 15.84 -27.21 -13.81
N ARG A 271 16.75 -27.73 -13.03
CA ARG A 271 16.55 -27.97 -11.60
C ARG A 271 16.80 -26.70 -10.79
N VAL A 272 15.94 -26.43 -9.83
CA VAL A 272 16.09 -25.30 -8.92
C VAL A 272 16.29 -25.88 -7.50
N PRO A 273 17.38 -25.54 -6.80
CA PRO A 273 18.37 -24.51 -7.10
C PRO A 273 19.63 -25.02 -7.87
N GLU A 274 19.75 -26.30 -8.17
CA GLU A 274 21.02 -26.90 -8.61
C GLU A 274 21.54 -26.27 -9.92
N ASP A 275 20.70 -26.20 -10.95
CA ASP A 275 21.07 -25.64 -12.25
C ASP A 275 20.86 -24.13 -12.29
N VAL A 276 19.76 -23.63 -11.69
CA VAL A 276 19.41 -22.19 -11.63
C VAL A 276 18.82 -21.89 -10.24
N ALA A 277 19.50 -21.04 -9.46
CA ALA A 277 18.95 -20.54 -8.21
C ALA A 277 17.95 -19.40 -8.47
N VAL A 278 16.85 -19.33 -7.68
CA VAL A 278 15.79 -18.32 -7.84
C VAL A 278 15.55 -17.60 -6.53
N VAL A 279 15.55 -16.25 -6.58
CA VAL A 279 15.16 -15.40 -5.45
C VAL A 279 14.02 -14.48 -5.90
N GLY A 280 12.98 -14.36 -5.07
CA GLY A 280 11.84 -13.46 -5.26
C GLY A 280 11.94 -12.19 -4.40
N PHE A 281 10.81 -11.48 -4.31
CA PHE A 281 10.62 -10.29 -3.48
C PHE A 281 9.16 -10.26 -3.01
N ASP A 282 8.87 -9.73 -1.81
CA ASP A 282 7.61 -9.54 -1.08
C ASP A 282 7.39 -10.51 0.09
N ASP A 283 7.86 -11.75 0.00
CA ASP A 283 7.60 -12.85 0.94
C ASP A 283 6.09 -13.03 1.21
N MET A 284 5.35 -13.32 0.12
CA MET A 284 3.93 -13.65 0.20
C MET A 284 3.75 -15.10 0.66
N PRO A 285 3.32 -15.38 1.92
CA PRO A 285 3.30 -16.76 2.45
C PRO A 285 2.55 -17.76 1.54
N PRO A 286 1.36 -17.44 0.99
CA PRO A 286 0.66 -18.38 0.10
C PRO A 286 1.42 -18.66 -1.19
N VAL A 287 2.28 -17.76 -1.63
CA VAL A 287 3.05 -17.88 -2.89
C VAL A 287 4.42 -18.46 -2.61
N ALA A 288 5.19 -17.82 -1.71
CA ALA A 288 6.58 -18.18 -1.46
C ALA A 288 6.74 -19.56 -0.77
N GLU A 289 5.85 -19.88 0.19
CA GLU A 289 5.91 -21.13 0.94
C GLU A 289 5.37 -22.34 0.15
N GLN A 290 4.39 -22.09 -0.74
CA GLN A 290 3.76 -23.13 -1.56
C GLN A 290 4.42 -23.32 -2.93
N ALA A 291 5.39 -22.46 -3.27
CA ALA A 291 6.20 -22.67 -4.48
C ALA A 291 6.95 -24.00 -4.40
N ASP A 292 7.26 -24.55 -5.57
CA ASP A 292 8.06 -25.78 -5.68
C ASP A 292 9.29 -25.53 -6.55
N PRO A 293 10.49 -25.47 -5.91
CA PRO A 293 10.75 -25.51 -4.47
C PRO A 293 10.28 -24.23 -3.73
N PRO A 294 10.11 -24.29 -2.37
CA PRO A 294 9.79 -23.12 -1.57
C PRO A 294 10.76 -21.96 -1.81
N LEU A 295 10.22 -20.76 -2.04
CA LEU A 295 10.93 -19.62 -2.61
C LEU A 295 11.72 -18.84 -1.57
N THR A 296 13.03 -18.72 -1.76
CA THR A 296 13.88 -17.71 -1.12
C THR A 296 13.46 -16.34 -1.64
N THR A 297 13.22 -15.38 -0.76
CA THR A 297 12.64 -14.10 -1.16
C THR A 297 12.97 -12.98 -0.18
N VAL A 298 12.87 -11.74 -0.61
CA VAL A 298 13.03 -10.56 0.24
C VAL A 298 11.69 -10.18 0.86
N ARG A 299 11.61 -10.18 2.18
CA ARG A 299 10.41 -9.80 2.93
C ARG A 299 10.26 -8.30 3.03
N GLN A 300 9.08 -7.80 2.69
CA GLN A 300 8.57 -6.48 3.02
C GLN A 300 7.52 -6.57 4.14
N ASP A 301 7.51 -5.63 5.07
CA ASP A 301 6.40 -5.53 6.05
C ASP A 301 5.25 -4.68 5.49
N ILE A 302 4.54 -5.25 4.52
CA ILE A 302 3.46 -4.61 3.77
C ILE A 302 2.29 -4.20 4.69
N GLU A 303 1.97 -5.02 5.71
CA GLU A 303 0.89 -4.69 6.65
C GLU A 303 1.26 -3.49 7.52
N THR A 304 2.51 -3.40 7.98
CA THR A 304 3.01 -2.22 8.70
C THR A 304 3.08 -0.99 7.79
N MET A 305 3.46 -1.15 6.52
CA MET A 305 3.42 -0.05 5.55
C MET A 305 2.01 0.55 5.46
N GLY A 306 0.98 -0.30 5.30
CA GLY A 306 -0.42 0.16 5.27
C GLY A 306 -0.84 0.88 6.55
N ARG A 307 -0.46 0.37 7.73
CA ARG A 307 -0.73 1.04 9.02
C ARG A 307 -0.06 2.41 9.13
N LEU A 308 1.20 2.50 8.75
CA LEU A 308 1.95 3.77 8.81
C LEU A 308 1.37 4.82 7.87
N MET A 309 0.94 4.43 6.67
CA MET A 309 0.25 5.35 5.76
C MET A 309 -0.96 6.00 6.43
N VAL A 310 -1.78 5.21 7.13
CA VAL A 310 -2.95 5.74 7.87
C VAL A 310 -2.53 6.68 8.99
N ARG A 311 -1.55 6.29 9.81
CA ARG A 311 -1.07 7.12 10.93
C ARG A 311 -0.55 8.47 10.46
N LEU A 312 0.25 8.47 9.39
CA LEU A 312 0.76 9.69 8.79
C LEU A 312 -0.38 10.58 8.26
N LEU A 313 -1.37 9.98 7.57
CA LEU A 313 -2.53 10.73 7.09
C LEU A 313 -3.34 11.34 8.23
N LEU A 314 -3.65 10.58 9.28
CA LEU A 314 -4.43 11.08 10.41
C LEU A 314 -3.71 12.22 11.14
N ARG A 315 -2.39 12.11 11.37
CA ARG A 315 -1.59 13.19 11.93
C ARG A 315 -1.60 14.44 11.03
N HIS A 316 -1.50 14.25 9.71
CA HIS A 316 -1.63 15.36 8.76
C HIS A 316 -2.99 16.06 8.85
N LEU A 317 -4.07 15.28 8.97
CA LEU A 317 -5.43 15.79 9.19
C LEU A 317 -5.59 16.52 10.54
N ASP A 318 -4.77 16.20 11.53
CA ASP A 318 -4.73 16.89 12.82
C ASP A 318 -3.85 18.15 12.81
N GLY A 319 -3.34 18.54 11.65
CA GLY A 319 -2.60 19.79 11.44
C GLY A 319 -1.08 19.69 11.59
N HIS A 320 -0.52 18.48 11.65
CA HIS A 320 0.93 18.30 11.63
C HIS A 320 1.47 18.53 10.20
N THR A 321 2.59 19.23 10.11
CA THR A 321 3.27 19.43 8.83
C THR A 321 4.00 18.16 8.37
N PRO A 322 4.32 17.99 7.07
CA PRO A 322 5.18 16.90 6.60
C PRO A 322 6.48 16.78 7.40
N ASP A 323 7.12 17.88 7.75
CA ASP A 323 8.36 17.88 8.54
C ASP A 323 8.14 17.35 9.98
N ASP A 324 7.01 17.69 10.62
CA ASP A 324 6.63 17.14 11.93
C ASP A 324 6.37 15.63 11.86
N LEU A 325 5.81 15.15 10.72
CA LEU A 325 5.48 13.75 10.52
C LEU A 325 6.71 12.87 10.33
N LEU A 326 7.75 13.42 9.73
CA LEU A 326 8.97 12.71 9.33
C LEU A 326 10.12 12.94 10.31
N GLY A 327 10.09 14.01 11.10
CA GLY A 327 11.15 14.40 12.03
C GLY A 327 11.44 13.38 13.14
N GLU A 328 10.47 12.56 13.51
CA GLU A 328 10.65 11.49 14.51
C GLU A 328 11.39 10.25 13.96
N THR A 329 11.64 10.19 12.64
CA THR A 329 12.34 9.06 11.99
C THR A 329 13.77 9.41 11.58
N ALA A 330 14.24 10.65 11.80
CA ALA A 330 15.55 11.13 11.38
C ALA A 330 16.57 11.13 12.54
N ASP A 331 17.21 10.00 12.78
CA ASP A 331 18.34 9.86 13.72
C ASP A 331 19.73 10.20 13.11
N VAL A 332 19.78 10.97 12.00
CA VAL A 332 21.04 11.36 11.38
C VAL A 332 21.24 12.86 11.46
N PRO A 333 22.18 13.36 12.30
CA PRO A 333 22.45 14.79 12.41
C PRO A 333 22.95 15.37 11.07
N GLY A 334 22.25 16.38 10.56
CA GLY A 334 22.70 17.19 9.41
C GLY A 334 22.17 16.79 8.04
N ALA A 335 21.34 15.75 7.93
CA ALA A 335 20.57 15.46 6.71
C ALA A 335 19.17 16.08 6.84
N ALA A 336 18.68 16.73 5.78
CA ALA A 336 17.25 17.02 5.70
C ALA A 336 16.50 15.69 5.81
N PRO A 337 15.41 15.59 6.60
CA PRO A 337 14.65 14.35 6.69
C PRO A 337 14.20 13.94 5.29
N PRO A 338 14.31 12.66 4.93
CA PRO A 338 13.79 12.20 3.65
C PRO A 338 12.29 12.47 3.64
N PRO A 339 11.70 12.85 2.50
CA PRO A 339 10.27 13.17 2.40
C PRO A 339 9.36 11.95 2.62
N GLY A 340 9.88 10.81 3.09
CA GLY A 340 9.14 9.59 3.33
C GLY A 340 9.77 8.66 4.36
N VAL A 341 8.94 7.74 4.87
CA VAL A 341 9.36 6.64 5.74
C VAL A 341 9.73 5.44 4.88
N VAL A 342 10.96 4.96 5.00
CA VAL A 342 11.44 3.76 4.29
C VAL A 342 11.61 2.62 5.30
N LEU A 343 10.83 1.54 5.12
CA LEU A 343 10.89 0.35 5.96
C LEU A 343 12.02 -0.58 5.50
N PRO A 344 12.77 -1.19 6.44
CA PRO A 344 13.78 -2.16 6.09
C PRO A 344 13.17 -3.42 5.48
N THR A 345 13.96 -4.09 4.66
CA THR A 345 13.63 -5.40 4.08
C THR A 345 14.56 -6.47 4.66
N THR A 346 14.21 -7.74 4.52
CA THR A 346 14.99 -8.87 5.05
C THR A 346 14.92 -10.07 4.12
N LEU A 347 16.05 -10.68 3.80
CA LEU A 347 16.10 -11.91 3.02
C LEU A 347 15.61 -13.11 3.86
N VAL A 348 14.63 -13.81 3.34
CA VAL A 348 14.09 -15.07 3.90
C VAL A 348 14.57 -16.23 3.03
N ARG A 349 15.47 -17.03 3.55
CA ARG A 349 16.06 -18.17 2.83
C ARG A 349 15.15 -19.37 2.91
N ARG A 350 14.94 -20.02 1.76
CA ARG A 350 14.22 -21.30 1.60
C ARG A 350 14.98 -22.19 0.62
N ALA A 351 14.27 -23.07 -0.10
CA ALA A 351 14.90 -24.11 -0.90
C ALA A 351 15.27 -23.70 -2.33
N SER A 352 14.82 -22.54 -2.82
CA SER A 352 15.05 -22.13 -4.22
C SER A 352 16.40 -21.44 -4.46
N ALA A 353 17.10 -21.06 -3.38
CA ALA A 353 18.44 -20.43 -3.46
C ALA A 353 19.20 -20.55 -2.14
#